data_3d98402378c45bb1f57f958f2649d891
#
_entry.id   3d98402378c45bb1f57f958f2649d891
#
_cell.length_a   1.000
_cell.length_b   1.000
_cell.length_c   1.000
_cell.angle_alpha   90.00
_cell.angle_beta   90.00
_cell.angle_gamma   90.00
#
_symmetry.space_group_name_H-M   'P 1'
#
loop_
_entity.id
_entity.type
_entity.pdbx_description
1 polymer ?
#
loop_
_entity_poly.entity_id
_entity_poly.type
_entity_poly.pdbx_seq_one_letter_code
_entity_poly.pdbx_strand_id
1 'polypeptide(L)'
;GIPGGHYRHSQYAVRHYRKVVQTAAEHQITINAHEPIKDTGIRRTYPNMMSREGARGMEWNAWSEGNPPEHYELLPFTRLLSGPMDYTPGTFDILLENSKNHPNRKIGSTDGFGFD
;
A
#
# COMPACT_ATOMS: atom_id res chain seq x y z
N GLY A 1 0.98 -3.15 -13.50
CA GLY A 1 -0.42 -3.11 -13.93
C GLY A 1 -0.96 -4.46 -14.39
N ILE A 2 -2.27 -4.61 -14.50
CA ILE A 2 -2.90 -5.86 -14.96
C ILE A 2 -2.71 -5.98 -16.48
N PRO A 3 -2.21 -7.12 -16.99
CA PRO A 3 -2.08 -7.32 -18.42
C PRO A 3 -3.41 -7.06 -19.19
N GLY A 4 -3.33 -6.41 -20.35
CA GLY A 4 -4.51 -6.08 -21.16
C GLY A 4 -5.27 -4.82 -20.76
N GLY A 5 -4.73 -4.00 -19.84
CA GLY A 5 -5.32 -2.70 -19.48
C GLY A 5 -6.67 -2.77 -18.77
N HIS A 6 -6.98 -3.90 -18.14
CA HIS A 6 -8.24 -4.07 -17.43
C HIS A 6 -8.35 -3.17 -16.21
N TYR A 7 -9.55 -2.65 -15.97
CA TYR A 7 -9.84 -1.89 -14.77
C TYR A 7 -9.59 -2.74 -13.50
N ARG A 8 -8.95 -2.14 -12.51
CA ARG A 8 -8.48 -2.81 -11.27
C ARG A 8 -9.56 -3.63 -10.55
N HIS A 9 -10.78 -3.16 -10.52
CA HIS A 9 -11.90 -3.83 -9.85
C HIS A 9 -12.84 -4.56 -10.82
N SER A 10 -12.41 -4.78 -12.07
CA SER A 10 -13.17 -5.61 -13.02
C SER A 10 -13.22 -7.07 -12.58
N GLN A 11 -14.19 -7.81 -13.11
CA GLN A 11 -14.28 -9.26 -12.86
C GLN A 11 -13.00 -10.02 -13.29
N TYR A 12 -12.36 -9.55 -14.34
CA TYR A 12 -11.08 -10.11 -14.77
C TYR A 12 -10.01 -9.93 -13.68
N ALA A 13 -9.86 -8.73 -13.15
CA ALA A 13 -8.87 -8.42 -12.13
C ALA A 13 -9.15 -9.18 -10.83
N VAL A 14 -10.39 -9.28 -10.41
CA VAL A 14 -10.79 -10.04 -9.21
C VAL A 14 -10.47 -11.53 -9.37
N ARG A 15 -10.75 -12.13 -10.53
CA ARG A 15 -10.41 -13.52 -10.81
C ARG A 15 -8.90 -13.74 -10.86
N HIS A 16 -8.16 -12.82 -11.50
CA HIS A 16 -6.71 -12.86 -11.55
C HIS A 16 -6.11 -12.82 -10.15
N TYR A 17 -6.54 -11.86 -9.32
CA TYR A 17 -6.10 -11.72 -7.94
C TYR A 17 -6.34 -13.01 -7.13
N ARG A 18 -7.54 -13.57 -7.23
CA ARG A 18 -7.88 -14.84 -6.56
C ARG A 18 -6.96 -15.97 -7.03
N LYS A 19 -6.75 -16.11 -8.33
CA LYS A 19 -5.85 -17.13 -8.90
C LYS A 19 -4.44 -17.00 -8.35
N VAL A 20 -3.88 -15.77 -8.28
CA VAL A 20 -2.55 -15.53 -7.73
C VAL A 20 -2.47 -15.99 -6.28
N VAL A 21 -3.44 -15.61 -5.45
CA VAL A 21 -3.49 -15.99 -4.03
C VAL A 21 -3.55 -17.52 -3.86
N GLN A 22 -4.38 -18.19 -4.64
CA GLN A 22 -4.52 -19.65 -4.61
C GLN A 22 -3.25 -20.36 -5.03
N THR A 23 -2.67 -19.96 -6.17
CA THR A 23 -1.42 -20.54 -6.67
C THR A 23 -0.27 -20.33 -5.67
N ALA A 24 -0.16 -19.16 -5.09
CA ALA A 24 0.85 -18.88 -4.06
C ALA A 24 0.64 -19.76 -2.82
N ALA A 25 -0.60 -20.02 -2.41
CA ALA A 25 -0.88 -20.94 -1.31
C ALA A 25 -0.43 -22.37 -1.60
N GLU A 26 -0.68 -22.86 -2.82
CA GLU A 26 -0.23 -24.19 -3.28
C GLU A 26 1.31 -24.33 -3.22
N HIS A 27 2.02 -23.23 -3.44
CA HIS A 27 3.47 -23.17 -3.37
C HIS A 27 4.02 -22.70 -2.02
N GLN A 28 3.19 -22.58 -1.00
CA GLN A 28 3.58 -22.12 0.34
C GLN A 28 4.25 -20.73 0.36
N ILE A 29 3.83 -19.85 -0.54
CA ILE A 29 4.33 -18.48 -0.68
C ILE A 29 3.36 -17.52 -0.01
N THR A 30 3.89 -16.63 0.85
CA THR A 30 3.13 -15.53 1.42
C THR A 30 3.04 -14.35 0.46
N ILE A 31 1.96 -13.60 0.55
CA ILE A 31 1.70 -12.45 -0.30
C ILE A 31 1.53 -11.19 0.55
N ASN A 32 2.21 -10.14 0.15
CA ASN A 32 1.90 -8.76 0.45
C ASN A 32 1.55 -8.08 -0.89
N ALA A 33 0.29 -7.75 -1.10
CA ALA A 33 -0.18 -7.28 -2.40
C ALA A 33 -0.22 -5.75 -2.47
N HIS A 34 0.49 -5.17 -3.43
CA HIS A 34 0.40 -3.76 -3.78
C HIS A 34 -0.58 -3.53 -4.94
N GLU A 35 -1.15 -2.35 -5.02
CA GLU A 35 -2.27 -2.01 -5.94
C GLU A 35 -3.42 -3.04 -5.91
N PRO A 36 -3.83 -3.50 -4.73
CA PRO A 36 -4.76 -4.61 -4.62
C PRO A 36 -6.17 -4.24 -5.07
N ILE A 37 -6.98 -5.26 -5.32
CA ILE A 37 -8.44 -5.09 -5.39
C ILE A 37 -8.97 -4.75 -3.99
N LYS A 38 -10.21 -4.26 -3.93
CA LYS A 38 -10.92 -4.12 -2.64
C LYS A 38 -11.00 -5.48 -1.94
N ASP A 39 -10.93 -5.45 -0.62
CA ASP A 39 -10.96 -6.67 0.18
C ASP A 39 -12.26 -7.47 -0.05
N THR A 40 -12.08 -8.75 -0.32
CA THR A 40 -13.16 -9.73 -0.49
C THR A 40 -13.23 -10.72 0.66
N GLY A 41 -12.40 -10.56 1.69
CA GLY A 41 -12.25 -11.52 2.78
C GLY A 41 -11.44 -12.77 2.43
N ILE A 42 -10.80 -12.80 1.26
CA ILE A 42 -10.03 -13.97 0.76
C ILE A 42 -8.94 -14.42 1.73
N ARG A 43 -8.37 -13.50 2.51
CA ARG A 43 -7.35 -13.81 3.53
C ARG A 43 -7.85 -14.78 4.63
N ARG A 44 -9.17 -14.86 4.84
CA ARG A 44 -9.76 -15.79 5.81
C ARG A 44 -9.78 -17.23 5.28
N THR A 45 -9.84 -17.38 3.97
CA THR A 45 -9.74 -18.67 3.29
C THR A 45 -8.30 -19.06 3.02
N TYR A 46 -7.47 -18.07 2.64
CA TYR A 46 -6.08 -18.25 2.25
C TYR A 46 -5.19 -17.40 3.16
N PRO A 47 -4.73 -17.93 4.30
CA PRO A 47 -3.96 -17.16 5.29
C PRO A 47 -2.57 -16.76 4.82
N ASN A 48 -2.07 -17.32 3.70
CA ASN A 48 -0.87 -16.85 3.04
C ASN A 48 -1.00 -15.42 2.47
N MET A 49 -2.22 -14.91 2.34
CA MET A 49 -2.50 -13.50 2.04
C MET A 49 -2.30 -12.66 3.31
N MET A 50 -1.06 -12.26 3.58
CA MET A 50 -0.64 -11.65 4.83
C MET A 50 -1.11 -10.20 4.97
N SER A 51 -0.85 -9.41 3.94
CA SER A 51 -1.22 -8.00 3.95
C SER A 51 -1.41 -7.47 2.52
N ARG A 52 -1.88 -6.25 2.43
CA ARG A 52 -2.03 -5.54 1.16
C ARG A 52 -1.90 -4.04 1.40
N GLU A 53 -1.42 -3.32 0.42
CA GLU A 53 -1.34 -1.87 0.47
C GLU A 53 -2.76 -1.25 0.57
N GLY A 54 -3.36 -0.87 -0.52
CA GLY A 54 -4.73 -0.37 -0.61
C GLY A 54 -5.00 1.01 -0.02
N ALA A 55 -3.94 1.77 0.26
CA ALA A 55 -3.99 3.17 0.63
C ALA A 55 -2.70 3.86 0.19
N ARG A 56 -2.68 5.19 0.19
CA ARG A 56 -1.48 5.95 -0.11
C ARG A 56 -0.49 5.83 1.04
N GLY A 57 0.75 5.42 0.74
CA GLY A 57 1.87 5.46 1.64
C GLY A 57 2.79 6.66 1.35
N MET A 58 3.95 6.69 2.00
CA MET A 58 4.95 7.75 1.82
C MET A 58 5.49 7.82 0.38
N GLU A 59 5.47 6.74 -0.37
CA GLU A 59 5.89 6.71 -1.77
C GLU A 59 5.17 7.78 -2.61
N TRP A 60 3.90 8.07 -2.28
CA TRP A 60 3.11 9.10 -2.95
C TRP A 60 3.75 10.49 -2.90
N ASN A 61 4.55 10.78 -1.89
CA ASN A 61 5.25 12.04 -1.73
C ASN A 61 6.32 12.26 -2.82
N ALA A 62 6.77 11.20 -3.49
CA ALA A 62 7.80 11.29 -4.53
C ALA A 62 7.32 12.03 -5.80
N TRP A 63 6.00 12.03 -6.05
CA TRP A 63 5.43 12.60 -7.29
C TRP A 63 4.16 13.43 -7.08
N SER A 64 3.89 13.84 -5.84
CA SER A 64 2.71 14.63 -5.50
C SER A 64 3.04 15.70 -4.46
N GLU A 65 2.02 16.44 -4.00
CA GLU A 65 2.12 17.34 -2.86
C GLU A 65 2.36 16.61 -1.52
N GLY A 66 2.32 15.28 -1.55
CA GLY A 66 2.43 14.45 -0.35
C GLY A 66 1.10 14.15 0.30
N ASN A 67 1.15 13.32 1.32
CA ASN A 67 -0.01 13.05 2.17
C ASN A 67 0.05 13.99 3.38
N PRO A 68 -1.07 14.62 3.75
CA PRO A 68 -1.13 15.35 5.01
C PRO A 68 -1.12 14.38 6.20
N PRO A 69 -0.69 14.82 7.40
CA PRO A 69 -0.63 13.96 8.58
C PRO A 69 -1.96 13.26 8.90
N GLU A 70 -3.05 13.95 8.75
CA GLU A 70 -4.40 13.46 9.00
C GLU A 70 -4.73 12.22 8.15
N HIS A 71 -4.14 12.10 6.96
CA HIS A 71 -4.30 10.91 6.13
C HIS A 71 -3.84 9.65 6.88
N TYR A 72 -2.68 9.72 7.50
CA TYR A 72 -2.11 8.59 8.24
C TYR A 72 -2.86 8.30 9.53
N GLU A 73 -3.34 9.32 10.21
CA GLU A 73 -4.15 9.21 11.42
C GLU A 73 -5.52 8.58 11.16
N LEU A 74 -6.09 8.78 9.98
CA LEU A 74 -7.37 8.21 9.58
C LEU A 74 -7.29 6.74 9.17
N LEU A 75 -6.13 6.25 8.71
CA LEU A 75 -5.99 4.88 8.21
C LEU A 75 -6.36 3.81 9.23
N PRO A 76 -6.02 3.91 10.54
CA PRO A 76 -6.45 2.97 11.56
C PRO A 76 -7.97 2.82 11.67
N PHE A 77 -8.69 3.89 11.45
CA PHE A 77 -10.15 3.96 11.61
C PHE A 77 -10.92 3.73 10.29
N THR A 78 -10.21 3.58 9.18
CA THR A 78 -10.81 3.41 7.85
C THR A 78 -10.23 2.20 7.14
N ARG A 79 -9.07 2.34 6.51
CA ARG A 79 -8.46 1.28 5.70
C ARG A 79 -8.14 0.02 6.51
N LEU A 80 -7.62 0.15 7.73
CA LEU A 80 -7.23 -0.97 8.57
C LEU A 80 -8.42 -1.79 9.08
N LEU A 81 -9.63 -1.23 9.08
CA LEU A 81 -10.85 -1.99 9.39
C LEU A 81 -11.09 -3.15 8.42
N SER A 82 -10.57 -3.06 7.20
CA SER A 82 -10.68 -4.14 6.21
C SER A 82 -9.55 -5.16 6.28
N GLY A 83 -8.71 -5.11 7.30
CA GLY A 83 -7.63 -6.08 7.57
C GLY A 83 -6.23 -5.51 7.44
N PRO A 84 -5.20 -6.35 7.62
CA PRO A 84 -3.81 -5.95 7.62
C PRO A 84 -3.42 -5.13 6.40
N MET A 85 -2.56 -4.16 6.62
CA MET A 85 -2.07 -3.25 5.61
C MET A 85 -0.55 -3.19 5.65
N ASP A 86 0.07 -3.09 4.48
CA ASP A 86 1.44 -2.63 4.36
C ASP A 86 1.45 -1.13 4.60
N TYR A 87 1.64 -0.75 5.86
CA TYR A 87 1.52 0.62 6.33
C TYR A 87 2.87 1.32 6.25
N THR A 88 3.00 2.26 5.34
CA THR A 88 4.24 2.97 5.03
C THR A 88 4.08 4.48 5.26
N PRO A 89 3.92 4.93 6.52
CA PRO A 89 3.67 6.34 6.82
C PRO A 89 4.90 7.21 6.64
N GLY A 90 6.09 6.66 6.83
CA GLY A 90 7.36 7.35 6.71
C GLY A 90 8.44 6.78 7.62
N THR A 91 9.55 7.49 7.68
CA THR A 91 10.68 7.21 8.58
C THR A 91 11.10 8.49 9.30
N PHE A 92 11.76 8.37 10.45
CA PHE A 92 12.22 9.52 11.23
C PHE A 92 13.31 10.34 10.51
N ASP A 93 14.15 9.67 9.75
CA ASP A 93 15.19 10.32 8.94
C ASP A 93 15.02 9.95 7.47
N ILE A 94 14.32 10.80 6.74
CA ILE A 94 14.09 10.65 5.30
C ILE A 94 15.03 11.53 4.47
N LEU A 95 15.75 12.45 5.09
CA LEU A 95 16.67 13.35 4.42
C LEU A 95 18.06 12.72 4.31
N LEU A 96 18.14 11.61 3.62
CA LEU A 96 19.45 11.07 3.24
C LEU A 96 20.25 12.14 2.51
N GLU A 97 21.55 12.24 2.82
CA GLU A 97 22.47 13.26 2.28
C GLU A 97 22.32 13.43 0.76
N ASN A 98 22.29 12.32 0.04
CA ASN A 98 22.14 12.28 -1.42
C ASN A 98 20.75 12.64 -1.94
N SER A 99 19.77 12.83 -1.07
CA SER A 99 18.40 13.12 -1.45
C SER A 99 17.98 14.57 -1.23
N LYS A 100 18.79 15.35 -0.51
CA LYS A 100 18.50 16.76 -0.20
C LYS A 100 18.27 17.62 -1.45
N ASN A 101 18.85 17.25 -2.56
CA ASN A 101 18.79 17.99 -3.82
C ASN A 101 17.91 17.31 -4.88
N HIS A 102 17.14 16.28 -4.54
CA HIS A 102 16.30 15.62 -5.53
C HIS A 102 15.04 16.45 -5.79
N PRO A 103 14.82 16.93 -7.04
CA PRO A 103 13.77 17.92 -7.35
C PRO A 103 12.34 17.42 -7.06
N ASN A 104 12.14 16.11 -7.01
CA ASN A 104 10.82 15.50 -6.78
C ASN A 104 10.62 15.00 -5.34
N ARG A 105 11.59 15.21 -4.43
CA ARG A 105 11.41 14.88 -3.02
C ARG A 105 10.88 16.08 -2.27
N LYS A 106 9.61 16.04 -1.98
CA LYS A 106 9.01 16.96 -1.03
C LYS A 106 9.23 16.42 0.39
N ILE A 107 9.80 17.27 1.20
CA ILE A 107 10.18 17.00 2.61
C ILE A 107 8.95 16.77 3.51
N GLY A 108 7.76 16.94 2.99
CA GLY A 108 6.54 17.14 3.74
C GLY A 108 6.00 15.98 4.59
N SER A 109 6.65 14.84 4.65
CA SER A 109 6.04 13.74 5.38
C SER A 109 6.49 13.60 6.83
N THR A 110 7.67 14.06 7.17
CA THR A 110 8.16 14.04 8.57
C THR A 110 7.76 15.29 9.32
N ASP A 111 7.76 16.45 8.66
CA ASP A 111 7.31 17.71 9.29
C ASP A 111 5.84 17.63 9.72
N GLY A 112 5.08 16.69 9.14
CA GLY A 112 3.69 16.44 9.48
C GLY A 112 3.45 15.52 10.67
N PHE A 113 4.46 14.80 11.16
CA PHE A 113 4.30 13.91 12.32
C PHE A 113 4.58 14.57 13.66
N GLY A 114 4.98 15.86 13.68
CA GLY A 114 5.17 16.60 14.93
C GLY A 114 6.15 15.96 15.90
N PHE A 115 7.14 15.27 15.41
CA PHE A 115 8.24 14.73 16.19
C PHE A 115 9.39 15.75 16.21
N ASP A 116 9.10 16.95 16.73
CA ASP A 116 10.13 17.91 17.14
C ASP A 116 10.63 17.59 18.55
#